data_31e049b43d07f3b2533103fce6c14262
#
_entry.id   31e049b43d07f3b2533103fce6c14262
#
_cell.length_a   1.000
_cell.length_b   1.000
_cell.length_c   1.000
_cell.angle_alpha   90.00
_cell.angle_beta   90.00
_cell.angle_gamma   90.00
#
_symmetry.space_group_name_H-M   'P 1'
#
loop_
_entity.id
_entity.type
_entity.pdbx_description
1 polymer ?
#
loop_
_entity_poly.entity_id
_entity_poly.type
_entity_poly.pdbx_seq_one_letter_code
_entity_poly.pdbx_strand_id
1 'polypeptide(L)'
;MQRQKQFKEAAIKAKKEGNIDQAKEYLRAAKGFDAVIEAAKGGLAVDLKSLPLPPKAKNDLEHTFEEVSAEDCDPSPSSPILASDSDVIARLHQQLTTQLKLCLSNREHNNAMGNVAEANRFEHLAVAVKQDLDLVAVAKGLGQTPKFHFESRKFAVVQCNTDLNENDLELTIVRGIAYNVPNPKEIDTYVRFEFPYPQEAPVSDRTATVKDTNSPVYDAVFHLGIHRSSRACQRFFKRHAIKLEVYSKGGWFRSDALLGSVTVKLAPLETQVTLHESFPLMEGRRTAGGSIEVKLRVRTPLLQQQIETSTHRWLVIDH
;
A
#
# COMPACT_ATOMS: atom_id res chain seq x y z
N MET A 1 -25.20 13.95 -18.64
CA MET A 1 -26.41 14.59 -18.11
C MET A 1 -27.18 13.71 -17.13
N GLN A 2 -27.55 12.47 -17.46
CA GLN A 2 -28.33 11.61 -16.55
C GLN A 2 -27.62 11.33 -15.20
N ARG A 3 -26.32 10.99 -15.19
CA ARG A 3 -25.52 10.79 -13.95
C ARG A 3 -25.50 12.07 -13.09
N GLN A 4 -25.30 13.24 -13.67
CA GLN A 4 -25.33 14.50 -12.92
C GLN A 4 -26.67 14.73 -12.21
N LYS A 5 -27.80 14.40 -12.88
CA LYS A 5 -29.13 14.49 -12.28
C LYS A 5 -29.27 13.56 -11.08
N GLN A 6 -28.80 12.31 -11.20
CA GLN A 6 -28.80 11.33 -10.12
C GLN A 6 -28.00 11.80 -8.89
N PHE A 7 -26.84 12.44 -9.09
CA PHE A 7 -26.06 13.01 -7.99
C PHE A 7 -26.78 14.20 -7.32
N LYS A 8 -27.46 15.07 -8.09
CA LYS A 8 -28.27 16.17 -7.53
C LYS A 8 -29.44 15.63 -6.71
N GLU A 9 -30.13 14.60 -7.20
CA GLU A 9 -31.25 13.94 -6.49
C GLU A 9 -30.75 13.27 -5.20
N ALA A 10 -29.63 12.56 -5.24
CA ALA A 10 -29.01 11.94 -4.08
C ALA A 10 -28.57 12.98 -3.03
N ALA A 11 -28.03 14.13 -3.47
CA ALA A 11 -27.66 15.21 -2.57
C ALA A 11 -28.87 15.78 -1.81
N ILE A 12 -29.99 15.96 -2.51
CA ILE A 12 -31.26 16.41 -1.90
C ILE A 12 -31.78 15.38 -0.90
N LYS A 13 -31.69 14.09 -1.23
CA LYS A 13 -32.11 12.99 -0.35
C LYS A 13 -31.26 12.94 0.91
N ALA A 14 -29.92 12.94 0.78
CA ALA A 14 -28.99 12.93 1.90
C ALA A 14 -29.18 14.15 2.83
N LYS A 15 -29.47 15.34 2.25
CA LYS A 15 -29.79 16.55 3.03
C LYS A 15 -31.07 16.38 3.83
N LYS A 16 -32.13 15.75 3.26
CA LYS A 16 -33.40 15.48 3.96
C LYS A 16 -33.23 14.47 5.10
N GLU A 17 -32.30 13.52 4.95
CA GLU A 17 -31.94 12.50 5.94
C GLU A 17 -30.98 13.03 7.02
N GLY A 18 -30.59 14.31 6.93
CA GLY A 18 -29.70 14.97 7.91
C GLY A 18 -28.19 14.70 7.70
N ASN A 19 -27.82 13.94 6.66
CA ASN A 19 -26.42 13.65 6.34
C ASN A 19 -25.80 14.74 5.47
N ILE A 20 -25.36 15.83 6.14
CA ILE A 20 -24.88 17.04 5.46
C ILE A 20 -23.56 16.81 4.72
N ASP A 21 -22.69 15.96 5.24
CA ASP A 21 -21.36 15.74 4.64
C ASP A 21 -21.48 14.91 3.35
N GLN A 22 -22.31 13.87 3.37
CA GLN A 22 -22.63 13.09 2.18
C GLN A 22 -23.37 13.94 1.12
N ALA A 23 -24.27 14.83 1.54
CA ALA A 23 -24.92 15.78 0.63
C ALA A 23 -23.92 16.72 -0.06
N LYS A 24 -22.91 17.22 0.67
CA LYS A 24 -21.81 18.04 0.11
C LYS A 24 -20.97 17.27 -0.89
N GLU A 25 -20.64 16.00 -0.60
CA GLU A 25 -19.90 15.12 -1.50
C GLU A 25 -20.62 14.93 -2.82
N TYR A 26 -21.91 14.59 -2.77
CA TYR A 26 -22.74 14.44 -3.97
C TYR A 26 -22.86 15.74 -4.78
N LEU A 27 -22.95 16.90 -4.11
CA LEU A 27 -22.96 18.19 -4.82
C LEU A 27 -21.63 18.53 -5.48
N ARG A 28 -20.49 18.19 -4.86
CA ARG A 28 -19.17 18.36 -5.47
C ARG A 28 -19.03 17.48 -6.72
N ALA A 29 -19.44 16.22 -6.62
CA ALA A 29 -19.46 15.30 -7.75
C ALA A 29 -20.37 15.85 -8.88
N ALA A 30 -21.59 16.32 -8.55
CA ALA A 30 -22.51 16.90 -9.54
C ALA A 30 -21.92 18.12 -10.26
N LYS A 31 -21.18 19.00 -9.57
CA LYS A 31 -20.49 20.14 -10.17
C LYS A 31 -19.34 19.72 -11.09
N GLY A 32 -18.60 18.66 -10.73
CA GLY A 32 -17.53 18.13 -11.57
C GLY A 32 -18.00 17.68 -12.96
N PHE A 33 -19.28 17.31 -13.10
CA PHE A 33 -19.86 16.97 -14.41
C PHE A 33 -20.07 18.16 -15.33
N ASP A 34 -20.11 19.41 -14.84
CA ASP A 34 -20.38 20.59 -15.68
C ASP A 34 -19.29 20.75 -16.75
N ALA A 35 -18.02 20.70 -16.37
CA ALA A 35 -16.88 20.78 -17.30
C ALA A 35 -16.86 19.60 -18.30
N VAL A 36 -17.19 18.40 -17.84
CA VAL A 36 -17.26 17.20 -18.69
C VAL A 36 -18.39 17.31 -19.73
N ILE A 37 -19.52 17.83 -19.32
CA ILE A 37 -20.68 18.05 -20.23
C ILE A 37 -20.35 19.11 -21.28
N GLU A 38 -19.65 20.17 -20.91
CA GLU A 38 -19.20 21.19 -21.86
C GLU A 38 -18.19 20.66 -22.86
N ALA A 39 -17.20 19.89 -22.38
CA ALA A 39 -16.22 19.21 -23.22
C ALA A 39 -16.90 18.26 -24.22
N ALA A 40 -17.86 17.45 -23.77
CA ALA A 40 -18.62 16.57 -24.63
C ALA A 40 -19.49 17.30 -25.66
N LYS A 41 -20.08 18.44 -25.32
CA LYS A 41 -20.82 19.30 -26.25
C LYS A 41 -19.88 19.92 -27.29
N GLY A 42 -18.62 20.18 -26.92
CA GLY A 42 -17.58 20.68 -27.84
C GLY A 42 -16.97 19.59 -28.72
N GLY A 43 -17.50 18.35 -28.69
CA GLY A 43 -17.01 17.24 -29.52
C GLY A 43 -15.75 16.52 -28.99
N LEU A 44 -15.30 16.82 -27.76
CA LEU A 44 -14.18 16.14 -27.15
C LEU A 44 -14.60 14.74 -26.64
N ALA A 45 -13.75 13.74 -26.86
CA ALA A 45 -13.98 12.39 -26.35
C ALA A 45 -13.88 12.37 -24.82
N VAL A 46 -14.91 11.86 -24.14
CA VAL A 46 -14.98 11.76 -22.69
C VAL A 46 -14.89 10.28 -22.29
N ASP A 47 -13.93 9.96 -21.44
CA ASP A 47 -13.82 8.63 -20.83
C ASP A 47 -14.86 8.46 -19.71
N LEU A 48 -15.93 7.73 -20.01
CA LEU A 48 -17.03 7.48 -19.06
C LEU A 48 -16.61 6.60 -17.87
N LYS A 49 -15.50 5.83 -17.98
CA LYS A 49 -14.98 4.97 -16.91
C LYS A 49 -14.19 5.76 -15.85
N SER A 50 -13.69 6.93 -16.21
CA SER A 50 -13.01 7.83 -15.24
C SER A 50 -13.99 8.69 -14.43
N LEU A 51 -15.30 8.64 -14.74
CA LEU A 51 -16.33 9.40 -14.05
C LEU A 51 -16.91 8.60 -12.87
N PRO A 52 -17.30 9.28 -11.76
CA PRO A 52 -17.85 8.60 -10.60
C PRO A 52 -19.12 7.81 -10.94
N LEU A 53 -19.27 6.66 -10.28
CA LEU A 53 -20.48 5.83 -10.37
C LEU A 53 -21.71 6.55 -9.85
N PRO A 54 -22.91 6.20 -10.36
CA PRO A 54 -24.16 6.68 -9.78
C PRO A 54 -24.24 6.31 -8.28
N PRO A 55 -24.79 7.20 -7.42
CA PRO A 55 -24.84 6.97 -5.96
C PRO A 55 -25.48 5.63 -5.56
N LYS A 56 -26.47 5.17 -6.32
CA LYS A 56 -27.15 3.90 -6.09
C LYS A 56 -26.22 2.70 -6.28
N ALA A 57 -25.47 2.67 -7.38
CA ALA A 57 -24.51 1.61 -7.67
C ALA A 57 -23.32 1.60 -6.67
N LYS A 58 -22.91 2.78 -6.19
CA LYS A 58 -21.87 2.90 -5.15
C LYS A 58 -22.35 2.33 -3.81
N ASN A 59 -23.56 2.67 -3.39
CA ASN A 59 -24.15 2.14 -2.15
C ASN A 59 -24.33 0.61 -2.21
N ASP A 60 -24.82 0.09 -3.35
CA ASP A 60 -24.97 -1.37 -3.54
C ASP A 60 -23.62 -2.10 -3.46
N LEU A 61 -22.51 -1.45 -3.87
CA LEU A 61 -21.16 -1.99 -3.76
C LEU A 61 -20.67 -2.01 -2.30
N GLU A 62 -20.96 -0.96 -1.51
CA GLU A 62 -20.45 -0.78 -0.14
C GLU A 62 -21.23 -1.61 0.91
N HIS A 63 -22.54 -1.87 0.71
CA HIS A 63 -23.38 -2.57 1.68
C HIS A 63 -23.36 -4.09 1.57
N THR A 64 -22.65 -4.70 0.63
CA THR A 64 -22.70 -6.15 0.38
C THR A 64 -21.45 -6.89 0.87
N PHE A 65 -20.54 -6.24 1.60
CA PHE A 65 -19.31 -6.85 2.09
C PHE A 65 -19.33 -7.10 3.59
N GLU A 66 -19.33 -8.39 3.99
CA GLU A 66 -18.73 -8.83 5.24
C GLU A 66 -17.21 -8.97 5.01
N GLU A 67 -16.45 -8.42 5.92
CA GLU A 67 -14.99 -8.47 5.94
C GLU A 67 -14.53 -9.92 6.12
N VAL A 68 -14.05 -10.57 5.06
CA VAL A 68 -13.40 -11.88 5.14
C VAL A 68 -11.90 -11.64 5.18
N SER A 69 -11.26 -12.17 6.22
CA SER A 69 -9.83 -12.04 6.50
C SER A 69 -8.95 -12.57 5.36
N ALA A 70 -7.77 -11.94 5.16
CA ALA A 70 -6.82 -12.26 4.09
C ALA A 70 -6.18 -13.67 4.23
N GLU A 71 -6.42 -14.37 5.33
CA GLU A 71 -5.82 -15.69 5.63
C GLU A 71 -6.53 -16.87 4.95
N ASP A 72 -7.73 -16.66 4.37
CA ASP A 72 -8.51 -17.71 3.69
C ASP A 72 -8.19 -17.90 2.20
N CYS A 73 -7.13 -17.29 1.68
CA CYS A 73 -6.81 -17.29 0.25
C CYS A 73 -5.49 -17.99 -0.07
N ASP A 74 -5.36 -19.27 0.22
CA ASP A 74 -4.23 -20.08 -0.27
C ASP A 74 -4.67 -20.99 -1.44
N PRO A 75 -4.25 -20.73 -2.69
CA PRO A 75 -4.56 -21.62 -3.81
C PRO A 75 -3.49 -22.70 -3.96
N SER A 76 -3.67 -23.83 -3.29
CA SER A 76 -2.92 -25.05 -3.64
C SER A 76 -3.41 -25.62 -4.97
N PRO A 77 -2.53 -25.92 -5.93
CA PRO A 77 -2.89 -26.58 -7.18
C PRO A 77 -3.03 -28.09 -6.95
N SER A 78 -4.25 -28.58 -6.74
CA SER A 78 -4.52 -30.01 -6.70
C SER A 78 -5.28 -30.45 -7.93
N SER A 79 -4.64 -31.32 -8.70
CA SER A 79 -5.10 -32.40 -9.62
C SER A 79 -6.41 -32.27 -10.40
N PRO A 80 -6.43 -32.70 -11.68
CA PRO A 80 -7.65 -32.75 -12.50
C PRO A 80 -8.47 -34.01 -12.12
N ILE A 81 -9.32 -33.90 -11.12
CA ILE A 81 -10.43 -34.83 -10.91
C ILE A 81 -11.64 -34.20 -11.60
N LEU A 82 -12.46 -34.99 -12.27
CA LEU A 82 -13.73 -34.62 -12.87
C LEU A 82 -14.53 -33.75 -11.88
N ALA A 83 -14.42 -32.44 -12.01
CA ALA A 83 -15.04 -31.48 -11.11
C ALA A 83 -16.55 -31.51 -11.35
N SER A 84 -17.32 -31.70 -10.30
CA SER A 84 -18.77 -31.52 -10.35
C SER A 84 -19.10 -30.07 -10.72
N ASP A 85 -20.28 -29.82 -11.33
CA ASP A 85 -20.71 -28.44 -11.62
C ASP A 85 -20.66 -27.54 -10.36
N SER A 86 -20.92 -28.11 -9.19
CA SER A 86 -20.78 -27.43 -7.90
C SER A 86 -19.36 -26.96 -7.62
N ASP A 87 -18.34 -27.76 -7.93
CA ASP A 87 -16.93 -27.40 -7.71
C ASP A 87 -16.47 -26.32 -8.67
N VAL A 88 -16.96 -26.35 -9.92
CA VAL A 88 -16.69 -25.31 -10.91
C VAL A 88 -17.29 -23.99 -10.46
N ILE A 89 -18.55 -23.98 -10.04
CA ILE A 89 -19.24 -22.78 -9.53
C ILE A 89 -18.53 -22.21 -8.32
N ALA A 90 -18.06 -23.05 -7.38
CA ALA A 90 -17.30 -22.60 -6.22
C ALA A 90 -15.99 -21.92 -6.61
N ARG A 91 -15.24 -22.46 -7.59
CA ARG A 91 -14.00 -21.86 -8.12
C ARG A 91 -14.26 -20.54 -8.84
N LEU A 92 -15.34 -20.44 -9.62
CA LEU A 92 -15.74 -19.18 -10.27
C LEU A 92 -16.06 -18.11 -9.24
N HIS A 93 -16.81 -18.44 -8.20
CA HIS A 93 -17.14 -17.54 -7.11
C HIS A 93 -15.89 -17.06 -6.36
N GLN A 94 -14.97 -17.97 -6.02
CA GLN A 94 -13.70 -17.63 -5.36
C GLN A 94 -12.84 -16.70 -6.23
N GLN A 95 -12.72 -17.01 -7.53
CA GLN A 95 -11.95 -16.18 -8.48
C GLN A 95 -12.54 -14.76 -8.59
N LEU A 96 -13.85 -14.64 -8.75
CA LEU A 96 -14.52 -13.33 -8.82
C LEU A 96 -14.41 -12.56 -7.50
N THR A 97 -14.48 -13.23 -6.36
CA THR A 97 -14.26 -12.60 -5.04
C THR A 97 -12.84 -12.02 -4.93
N THR A 98 -11.84 -12.76 -5.41
CA THR A 98 -10.45 -12.27 -5.44
C THR A 98 -10.29 -11.06 -6.37
N GLN A 99 -10.93 -11.09 -7.55
CA GLN A 99 -10.93 -9.96 -8.49
C GLN A 99 -11.61 -8.73 -7.90
N LEU A 100 -12.70 -8.91 -7.17
CA LEU A 100 -13.42 -7.84 -6.50
C LEU A 100 -12.57 -7.19 -5.40
N LYS A 101 -11.92 -8.00 -4.55
CA LYS A 101 -10.96 -7.50 -3.54
C LYS A 101 -9.84 -6.69 -4.19
N LEU A 102 -9.27 -7.16 -5.30
CA LEU A 102 -8.26 -6.44 -6.06
C LEU A 102 -8.76 -5.08 -6.55
N CYS A 103 -9.97 -5.02 -7.10
CA CYS A 103 -10.55 -3.76 -7.56
C CYS A 103 -10.75 -2.77 -6.42
N LEU A 104 -11.30 -3.22 -5.28
CA LEU A 104 -11.56 -2.38 -4.12
C LEU A 104 -10.26 -1.85 -3.50
N SER A 105 -9.26 -2.70 -3.32
CA SER A 105 -7.95 -2.30 -2.80
C SER A 105 -7.28 -1.26 -3.70
N ASN A 106 -7.29 -1.45 -5.03
CA ASN A 106 -6.74 -0.47 -5.96
C ASN A 106 -7.56 0.83 -5.99
N ARG A 107 -8.89 0.77 -5.85
CA ARG A 107 -9.74 1.96 -5.70
C ARG A 107 -9.33 2.79 -4.48
N GLU A 108 -9.20 2.15 -3.32
CA GLU A 108 -8.79 2.80 -2.07
C GLU A 108 -7.40 3.41 -2.17
N HIS A 109 -6.46 2.64 -2.70
CA HIS A 109 -5.09 3.11 -2.93
C HIS A 109 -5.05 4.36 -3.82
N ASN A 110 -5.77 4.36 -4.95
CA ASN A 110 -5.85 5.51 -5.84
C ASN A 110 -6.56 6.71 -5.21
N ASN A 111 -7.61 6.48 -4.40
CA ASN A 111 -8.26 7.54 -3.63
C ASN A 111 -7.30 8.18 -2.61
N ALA A 112 -6.54 7.38 -1.87
CA ALA A 112 -5.55 7.86 -0.91
C ALA A 112 -4.39 8.64 -1.56
N MET A 113 -4.09 8.34 -2.84
CA MET A 113 -3.15 9.11 -3.66
C MET A 113 -3.75 10.39 -4.27
N GLY A 114 -5.08 10.55 -4.22
CA GLY A 114 -5.79 11.64 -4.91
C GLY A 114 -6.02 11.39 -6.40
N ASN A 115 -5.75 10.19 -6.91
CA ASN A 115 -5.99 9.83 -8.31
C ASN A 115 -7.43 9.36 -8.54
N VAL A 116 -8.36 10.32 -8.49
CA VAL A 116 -9.80 10.05 -8.54
C VAL A 116 -10.22 9.37 -9.86
N ALA A 117 -9.56 9.67 -10.97
CA ALA A 117 -9.91 9.07 -12.27
C ALA A 117 -9.65 7.56 -12.29
N GLU A 118 -8.48 7.12 -11.81
CA GLU A 118 -8.16 5.70 -11.71
C GLU A 118 -9.00 5.00 -10.63
N ALA A 119 -9.25 5.66 -9.50
CA ALA A 119 -10.15 5.13 -8.48
C ALA A 119 -11.55 4.82 -9.05
N ASN A 120 -12.11 5.74 -9.83
CA ASN A 120 -13.39 5.55 -10.50
C ASN A 120 -13.35 4.39 -11.52
N ARG A 121 -12.23 4.21 -12.25
CA ARG A 121 -12.07 3.06 -13.18
C ARG A 121 -12.12 1.72 -12.44
N PHE A 122 -11.42 1.62 -11.30
CA PHE A 122 -11.47 0.43 -10.47
C PHE A 122 -12.85 0.21 -9.83
N GLU A 123 -13.55 1.28 -9.46
CA GLU A 123 -14.92 1.20 -8.95
C GLU A 123 -15.90 0.67 -10.02
N HIS A 124 -15.80 1.13 -11.27
CA HIS A 124 -16.57 0.57 -12.38
C HIS A 124 -16.28 -0.91 -12.62
N LEU A 125 -15.00 -1.28 -12.52
CA LEU A 125 -14.59 -2.68 -12.68
C LEU A 125 -15.13 -3.55 -11.52
N ALA A 126 -15.11 -3.04 -10.30
CA ALA A 126 -15.69 -3.71 -9.13
C ALA A 126 -17.19 -3.98 -9.28
N VAL A 127 -17.94 -3.01 -9.82
CA VAL A 127 -19.39 -3.19 -10.10
C VAL A 127 -19.61 -4.29 -11.15
N ALA A 128 -18.80 -4.34 -12.21
CA ALA A 128 -18.91 -5.39 -13.23
C ALA A 128 -18.64 -6.78 -12.62
N VAL A 129 -17.58 -6.91 -11.82
CA VAL A 129 -17.26 -8.17 -11.13
C VAL A 129 -18.35 -8.58 -10.14
N LYS A 130 -18.99 -7.61 -9.47
CA LYS A 130 -20.12 -7.90 -8.58
C LYS A 130 -21.32 -8.43 -9.35
N GLN A 131 -21.63 -7.85 -10.52
CA GLN A 131 -22.68 -8.36 -11.38
C GLN A 131 -22.41 -9.81 -11.81
N ASP A 132 -21.14 -10.12 -12.15
CA ASP A 132 -20.70 -11.49 -12.45
C ASP A 132 -20.87 -12.43 -11.25
N LEU A 133 -20.57 -11.96 -10.01
CA LEU A 133 -20.82 -12.72 -8.78
C LEU A 133 -22.31 -13.02 -8.56
N ASP A 134 -23.18 -12.04 -8.78
CA ASP A 134 -24.62 -12.20 -8.66
C ASP A 134 -25.16 -13.24 -9.66
N LEU A 135 -24.63 -13.26 -10.89
CA LEU A 135 -24.98 -14.28 -11.89
C LEU A 135 -24.50 -15.69 -11.46
N VAL A 136 -23.29 -15.80 -10.94
CA VAL A 136 -22.77 -17.08 -10.42
C VAL A 136 -23.62 -17.57 -9.23
N ALA A 137 -24.08 -16.67 -8.37
CA ALA A 137 -24.97 -17.02 -7.26
C ALA A 137 -26.33 -17.57 -7.75
N VAL A 138 -26.92 -16.93 -8.77
CA VAL A 138 -28.16 -17.42 -9.42
C VAL A 138 -27.92 -18.77 -10.09
N ALA A 139 -26.83 -18.94 -10.83
CA ALA A 139 -26.45 -20.17 -11.51
C ALA A 139 -26.26 -21.33 -10.50
N LYS A 140 -25.69 -21.05 -9.32
CA LYS A 140 -25.58 -22.01 -8.21
C LYS A 140 -26.96 -22.48 -7.74
N GLY A 141 -27.91 -21.58 -7.61
CA GLY A 141 -29.29 -21.93 -7.22
C GLY A 141 -30.03 -22.80 -8.25
N LEU A 142 -29.66 -22.65 -9.55
CA LEU A 142 -30.22 -23.43 -10.67
C LEU A 142 -29.46 -24.73 -10.93
N GLY A 143 -28.32 -24.96 -10.29
CA GLY A 143 -27.45 -26.13 -10.52
C GLY A 143 -26.84 -26.17 -11.93
N GLN A 144 -26.67 -25.02 -12.57
CA GLN A 144 -26.13 -24.91 -13.92
C GLN A 144 -24.89 -24.02 -13.93
N THR A 145 -23.81 -24.50 -14.57
CA THR A 145 -22.59 -23.69 -14.72
C THR A 145 -22.82 -22.59 -15.77
N PRO A 146 -22.60 -21.30 -15.43
CA PRO A 146 -22.71 -20.21 -16.41
C PRO A 146 -21.60 -20.31 -17.44
N LYS A 147 -21.83 -19.76 -18.63
CA LYS A 147 -20.77 -19.59 -19.63
C LYS A 147 -19.78 -18.54 -19.13
N PHE A 148 -18.50 -18.80 -19.34
CA PHE A 148 -17.44 -17.89 -18.91
C PHE A 148 -16.23 -18.00 -19.80
N HIS A 149 -15.40 -16.95 -19.80
CA HIS A 149 -14.09 -16.97 -20.45
C HIS A 149 -13.05 -16.22 -19.60
N PHE A 150 -11.79 -16.34 -19.97
CA PHE A 150 -10.70 -15.64 -19.33
C PHE A 150 -10.07 -14.65 -20.30
N GLU A 151 -9.86 -13.43 -19.80
CA GLU A 151 -9.08 -12.39 -20.44
C GLU A 151 -7.73 -12.19 -19.74
N SER A 152 -6.77 -11.61 -20.44
CA SER A 152 -5.54 -11.12 -19.83
C SER A 152 -5.65 -9.61 -19.64
N ARG A 153 -5.67 -9.16 -18.38
CA ARG A 153 -5.72 -7.72 -18.04
C ARG A 153 -4.44 -7.27 -17.37
N LYS A 154 -3.92 -6.14 -17.83
CA LYS A 154 -2.74 -5.48 -17.25
C LYS A 154 -3.18 -4.32 -16.40
N PHE A 155 -2.66 -4.26 -15.18
CA PHE A 155 -2.85 -3.14 -14.26
C PHE A 155 -1.50 -2.51 -13.97
N ALA A 156 -1.43 -1.19 -14.05
CA ALA A 156 -0.28 -0.40 -13.66
C ALA A 156 -0.63 0.34 -12.36
N VAL A 157 0.04 -0.01 -11.28
CA VAL A 157 -0.21 0.57 -9.96
C VAL A 157 1.00 1.41 -9.58
N VAL A 158 0.76 2.68 -9.28
CA VAL A 158 1.80 3.57 -8.76
C VAL A 158 2.06 3.19 -7.30
N GLN A 159 3.29 2.83 -6.98
CA GLN A 159 3.69 2.51 -5.62
C GLN A 159 3.73 3.76 -4.76
N CYS A 160 3.02 3.73 -3.63
CA CYS A 160 2.90 4.84 -2.70
C CYS A 160 2.60 4.31 -1.30
N ASN A 161 3.33 4.77 -0.29
CA ASN A 161 3.01 4.53 1.12
C ASN A 161 2.00 5.59 1.57
N THR A 162 0.71 5.31 1.41
CA THR A 162 -0.38 6.27 1.63
C THR A 162 -0.59 6.65 3.10
N ASP A 163 -0.02 5.88 4.01
CA ASP A 163 0.03 6.09 5.45
C ASP A 163 1.05 7.16 5.88
N LEU A 164 2.00 7.53 4.99
CA LEU A 164 3.02 8.53 5.26
C LEU A 164 2.66 9.91 4.67
N ASN A 165 3.14 10.98 5.30
CA ASN A 165 3.06 12.32 4.74
C ASN A 165 4.12 12.56 3.66
N GLU A 166 3.92 13.59 2.83
CA GLU A 166 4.85 13.94 1.75
C GLU A 166 6.27 14.29 2.25
N ASN A 167 6.38 14.84 3.45
CA ASN A 167 7.63 15.31 4.03
C ASN A 167 8.15 14.39 5.15
N ASP A 168 7.75 13.12 5.16
CA ASP A 168 8.21 12.14 6.12
C ASP A 168 9.13 11.10 5.45
N LEU A 169 10.22 10.81 6.13
CA LEU A 169 11.02 9.60 5.97
C LEU A 169 10.84 8.76 7.23
N GLU A 170 10.28 7.58 7.08
CA GLU A 170 10.17 6.62 8.19
C GLU A 170 11.39 5.71 8.21
N LEU A 171 12.06 5.67 9.36
CA LEU A 171 13.13 4.73 9.67
C LEU A 171 12.60 3.70 10.67
N THR A 172 12.57 2.43 10.27
CA THR A 172 12.29 1.32 11.19
C THR A 172 13.57 0.52 11.39
N ILE A 173 13.99 0.39 12.64
CA ILE A 173 15.05 -0.52 13.06
C ILE A 173 14.35 -1.80 13.53
N VAL A 174 14.37 -2.83 12.65
CA VAL A 174 13.56 -4.04 12.86
C VAL A 174 14.20 -4.93 13.89
N ARG A 175 15.38 -5.46 13.60
CA ARG A 175 16.08 -6.40 14.50
C ARG A 175 17.58 -6.48 14.25
N GLY A 176 18.31 -6.91 15.26
CA GLY A 176 19.66 -7.42 15.11
C GLY A 176 19.66 -8.92 14.81
N ILE A 177 20.64 -9.38 14.10
CA ILE A 177 20.78 -10.78 13.69
C ILE A 177 22.17 -11.26 14.06
N ALA A 178 22.24 -12.20 14.99
CA ALA A 178 23.43 -12.94 15.39
C ALA A 178 24.66 -12.04 15.63
N TYR A 179 24.55 -11.03 16.47
CA TYR A 179 25.69 -10.19 16.84
C TYR A 179 26.80 -11.04 17.42
N ASN A 180 28.03 -10.80 16.95
CA ASN A 180 29.21 -11.56 17.39
C ASN A 180 29.67 -11.03 18.75
N VAL A 181 29.28 -11.73 19.80
CA VAL A 181 29.58 -11.38 21.20
C VAL A 181 29.92 -12.62 21.99
N PRO A 182 30.79 -12.51 23.04
CA PRO A 182 31.20 -13.64 23.84
C PRO A 182 30.04 -14.39 24.52
N ASN A 183 29.07 -13.64 25.07
CA ASN A 183 27.94 -14.21 25.82
C ASN A 183 26.62 -13.82 25.13
N PRO A 184 26.14 -14.58 24.13
CA PRO A 184 24.95 -14.23 23.33
C PRO A 184 23.65 -14.12 24.13
N LYS A 185 23.54 -14.77 25.28
CA LYS A 185 22.33 -14.78 26.13
C LYS A 185 22.35 -13.80 27.29
N GLU A 186 23.40 -13.00 27.41
CA GLU A 186 23.58 -12.06 28.53
C GLU A 186 23.86 -10.64 28.05
N ILE A 187 23.66 -10.37 26.76
CA ILE A 187 23.96 -9.08 26.18
C ILE A 187 22.70 -8.22 26.06
N ASP A 188 22.80 -7.01 26.56
CA ASP A 188 21.82 -5.95 26.39
C ASP A 188 22.28 -5.02 25.28
N THR A 189 21.45 -4.77 24.28
CA THR A 189 21.82 -3.94 23.14
C THR A 189 20.80 -2.87 22.82
N TYR A 190 21.26 -1.78 22.25
CA TYR A 190 20.45 -0.74 21.63
C TYR A 190 21.13 -0.22 20.38
N VAL A 191 20.37 0.45 19.52
CA VAL A 191 20.88 1.06 18.30
C VAL A 191 20.69 2.56 18.39
N ARG A 192 21.76 3.31 18.15
CA ARG A 192 21.74 4.75 17.95
C ARG A 192 21.80 5.01 16.45
N PHE A 193 21.01 5.98 15.97
CA PHE A 193 21.14 6.43 14.60
C PHE A 193 21.47 7.93 14.53
N GLU A 194 22.06 8.32 13.41
CA GLU A 194 22.31 9.70 13.04
C GLU A 194 21.83 9.92 11.61
N PHE A 195 20.90 10.85 11.46
CA PHE A 195 20.39 11.33 10.18
C PHE A 195 20.86 12.76 9.97
N PRO A 196 21.83 12.99 9.06
CA PRO A 196 22.50 14.30 8.91
C PRO A 196 21.68 15.31 8.08
N TYR A 197 20.35 15.37 8.33
CA TYR A 197 19.44 16.30 7.68
C TYR A 197 18.41 16.85 8.70
N PRO A 198 18.10 18.15 8.65
CA PRO A 198 18.83 19.18 7.89
C PRO A 198 20.29 19.33 8.38
N GLN A 199 21.18 19.79 7.53
CA GLN A 199 22.63 19.86 7.87
C GLN A 199 22.91 20.74 9.08
N GLU A 200 22.07 21.77 9.30
CA GLU A 200 22.18 22.72 10.42
C GLU A 200 21.74 22.11 11.75
N ALA A 201 20.89 21.07 11.69
CA ALA A 201 20.35 20.40 12.87
C ALA A 201 20.16 18.91 12.60
N PRO A 202 21.23 18.10 12.58
CA PRO A 202 21.16 16.65 12.37
C PRO A 202 20.27 16.00 13.44
N VAL A 203 19.45 15.02 13.02
CA VAL A 203 18.59 14.27 13.94
C VAL A 203 19.35 13.04 14.42
N SER A 204 19.34 12.81 15.73
CA SER A 204 19.97 11.64 16.34
C SER A 204 19.07 11.14 17.46
N ASP A 205 18.81 9.82 17.48
CA ASP A 205 18.02 9.18 18.50
C ASP A 205 18.47 7.71 18.67
N ARG A 206 17.83 6.95 19.55
CA ARG A 206 18.17 5.55 19.82
C ARG A 206 16.95 4.70 20.11
N THR A 207 17.06 3.40 19.89
CA THR A 207 16.05 2.43 20.28
C THR A 207 16.01 2.24 21.82
N ALA A 208 14.95 1.62 22.30
CA ALA A 208 14.95 1.02 23.62
C ALA A 208 16.04 -0.07 23.69
N THR A 209 16.51 -0.35 24.90
CA THR A 209 17.46 -1.45 25.13
C THR A 209 16.72 -2.77 25.16
N VAL A 210 17.14 -3.73 24.34
CA VAL A 210 16.68 -5.11 24.37
C VAL A 210 17.71 -5.97 25.11
N LYS A 211 17.23 -6.78 26.03
CA LYS A 211 18.07 -7.52 26.99
C LYS A 211 18.23 -8.99 26.60
N ASP A 212 19.31 -9.58 27.12
CA ASP A 212 19.55 -11.01 27.18
C ASP A 212 19.53 -11.74 25.83
N THR A 213 19.92 -11.04 24.74
CA THR A 213 19.96 -11.68 23.42
C THR A 213 20.91 -10.98 22.45
N ASN A 214 21.62 -11.79 21.63
CA ASN A 214 22.41 -11.29 20.51
C ASN A 214 21.63 -11.16 19.19
N SER A 215 20.35 -11.49 19.22
CA SER A 215 19.42 -11.32 18.07
C SER A 215 18.18 -10.56 18.51
N PRO A 216 18.36 -9.28 18.94
CA PRO A 216 17.31 -8.46 19.51
C PRO A 216 16.28 -8.03 18.47
N VAL A 217 15.00 -8.05 18.84
CA VAL A 217 13.93 -7.43 18.07
C VAL A 217 13.68 -6.05 18.67
N TYR A 218 13.93 -5.00 17.89
CA TYR A 218 13.76 -3.61 18.34
C TYR A 218 12.40 -3.05 17.95
N ASP A 219 11.93 -3.33 16.72
CA ASP A 219 10.69 -2.81 16.10
C ASP A 219 10.47 -1.31 16.37
N ALA A 220 11.57 -0.56 16.35
CA ALA A 220 11.58 0.85 16.68
C ALA A 220 11.37 1.69 15.42
N VAL A 221 10.32 2.51 15.43
CA VAL A 221 9.92 3.38 14.32
C VAL A 221 10.21 4.83 14.65
N PHE A 222 10.86 5.55 13.74
CA PHE A 222 11.21 6.96 13.85
C PHE A 222 10.73 7.72 12.61
N HIS A 223 10.08 8.85 12.83
CA HIS A 223 9.64 9.75 11.77
C HIS A 223 10.62 10.91 11.63
N LEU A 224 11.25 11.01 10.48
CA LEU A 224 12.29 11.99 10.17
C LEU A 224 11.73 13.00 9.17
N GLY A 225 11.68 14.28 9.57
CA GLY A 225 11.19 15.35 8.70
C GLY A 225 12.14 15.65 7.55
N ILE A 226 11.61 15.72 6.33
CA ILE A 226 12.34 16.08 5.12
C ILE A 226 11.62 17.19 4.36
N HIS A 227 12.37 18.03 3.63
CA HIS A 227 11.80 19.03 2.71
C HIS A 227 11.91 18.54 1.27
N ARG A 228 11.10 17.56 0.92
CA ARG A 228 11.14 16.80 -0.34
C ARG A 228 11.19 17.69 -1.60
N SER A 229 10.45 18.80 -1.63
CA SER A 229 10.41 19.73 -2.77
C SER A 229 11.70 20.52 -2.98
N SER A 230 12.59 20.57 -1.98
CA SER A 230 13.83 21.32 -2.09
C SER A 230 14.91 20.58 -2.89
N ARG A 231 15.60 21.29 -3.77
CA ARG A 231 16.76 20.75 -4.50
C ARG A 231 17.89 20.30 -3.55
N ALA A 232 17.97 20.93 -2.37
CA ALA A 232 18.94 20.54 -1.35
C ALA A 232 18.65 19.14 -0.81
N CYS A 233 17.38 18.83 -0.49
CA CYS A 233 16.95 17.52 -0.04
C CYS A 233 17.22 16.44 -1.12
N GLN A 234 16.90 16.69 -2.38
CA GLN A 234 17.16 15.73 -3.46
C GLN A 234 18.66 15.42 -3.61
N ARG A 235 19.54 16.45 -3.55
CA ARG A 235 20.99 16.24 -3.58
C ARG A 235 21.50 15.51 -2.34
N PHE A 236 20.86 15.74 -1.18
CA PHE A 236 21.19 15.07 0.06
C PHE A 236 20.92 13.57 -0.04
N PHE A 237 19.74 13.16 -0.48
CA PHE A 237 19.40 11.74 -0.65
C PHE A 237 20.36 11.01 -1.59
N LYS A 238 20.78 11.65 -2.67
CA LYS A 238 21.75 11.08 -3.62
C LYS A 238 23.13 10.81 -3.02
N ARG A 239 23.57 11.60 -2.03
CA ARG A 239 24.97 11.62 -1.57
C ARG A 239 25.16 11.15 -0.14
N HIS A 240 24.11 11.19 0.67
CA HIS A 240 24.21 10.91 2.08
C HIS A 240 23.55 9.57 2.47
N ALA A 241 23.77 9.23 3.72
CA ALA A 241 23.32 7.98 4.31
C ALA A 241 22.92 8.21 5.78
N ILE A 242 22.12 7.33 6.32
CA ILE A 242 21.87 7.24 7.76
C ILE A 242 22.95 6.34 8.34
N LYS A 243 23.57 6.78 9.41
CA LYS A 243 24.52 5.99 10.19
C LYS A 243 23.77 5.35 11.34
N LEU A 244 23.94 4.04 11.51
CA LEU A 244 23.46 3.29 12.68
C LEU A 244 24.65 2.69 13.42
N GLU A 245 24.62 2.79 14.73
CA GLU A 245 25.63 2.26 15.64
C GLU A 245 24.97 1.34 16.64
N VAL A 246 25.42 0.10 16.71
CA VAL A 246 24.92 -0.89 17.65
C VAL A 246 25.81 -0.90 18.87
N TYR A 247 25.23 -0.67 20.03
CA TYR A 247 25.93 -0.65 21.30
C TYR A 247 25.49 -1.81 22.19
N SER A 248 26.46 -2.40 22.88
CA SER A 248 26.24 -3.20 24.05
C SER A 248 26.17 -2.29 25.27
N LYS A 249 25.11 -2.39 26.04
CA LYS A 249 24.93 -1.59 27.26
C LYS A 249 25.92 -2.04 28.31
N GLY A 250 26.69 -1.11 28.82
CA GLY A 250 27.59 -1.32 29.96
C GLY A 250 26.82 -1.53 31.25
N GLY A 251 27.43 -2.24 32.20
CA GLY A 251 26.95 -2.34 33.56
C GLY A 251 27.29 -1.10 34.38
N TRP A 252 26.99 -1.15 35.69
CA TRP A 252 27.17 0.00 36.61
C TRP A 252 28.55 0.66 36.59
N PHE A 253 29.61 -0.11 36.24
CA PHE A 253 31.01 0.38 36.20
C PHE A 253 31.64 0.35 34.81
N ARG A 254 30.89 0.05 33.74
CA ARG A 254 31.41 -0.03 32.40
C ARG A 254 30.59 0.86 31.48
N SER A 255 31.29 1.64 30.63
CA SER A 255 30.66 2.38 29.54
C SER A 255 30.09 1.45 28.49
N ASP A 256 29.12 1.92 27.75
CA ASP A 256 28.56 1.19 26.59
C ASP A 256 29.66 0.95 25.55
N ALA A 257 29.67 -0.28 25.00
CA ALA A 257 30.67 -0.69 24.01
C ALA A 257 30.04 -0.73 22.61
N LEU A 258 30.69 -0.12 21.65
CA LEU A 258 30.28 -0.18 20.24
C LEU A 258 30.56 -1.59 19.69
N LEU A 259 29.53 -2.30 19.23
CA LEU A 259 29.64 -3.60 18.57
C LEU A 259 29.94 -3.46 17.08
N GLY A 260 29.47 -2.42 16.47
CA GLY A 260 29.68 -2.14 15.06
C GLY A 260 28.75 -1.05 14.54
N SER A 261 28.99 -0.62 13.32
CA SER A 261 28.19 0.41 12.67
C SER A 261 27.77 0.00 11.27
N VAL A 262 26.68 0.61 10.80
CA VAL A 262 26.15 0.42 9.45
C VAL A 262 25.85 1.79 8.84
N THR A 263 26.05 1.88 7.54
CA THR A 263 25.73 3.07 6.74
C THR A 263 24.70 2.71 5.70
N VAL A 264 23.46 3.18 5.90
CA VAL A 264 22.34 2.93 5.01
C VAL A 264 22.20 4.08 4.03
N LYS A 265 22.53 3.83 2.75
CA LYS A 265 22.42 4.83 1.70
C LYS A 265 20.97 5.19 1.42
N LEU A 266 20.71 6.48 1.18
CA LEU A 266 19.37 7.00 0.87
C LEU A 266 19.06 7.02 -0.63
N ALA A 267 20.07 6.89 -1.49
CA ALA A 267 19.93 6.95 -2.94
C ALA A 267 18.87 5.99 -3.53
N PRO A 268 18.64 4.77 -3.04
CA PRO A 268 17.56 3.92 -3.55
C PRO A 268 16.17 4.57 -3.45
N LEU A 269 15.92 5.44 -2.45
CA LEU A 269 14.63 6.14 -2.28
C LEU A 269 14.38 7.24 -3.34
N GLU A 270 15.33 7.49 -4.24
CA GLU A 270 15.10 8.32 -5.42
C GLU A 270 14.10 7.67 -6.40
N THR A 271 14.08 6.33 -6.46
CA THR A 271 13.26 5.54 -7.40
C THR A 271 12.35 4.50 -6.75
N GLN A 272 12.53 4.23 -5.45
CA GLN A 272 11.78 3.26 -4.67
C GLN A 272 11.07 3.91 -3.49
N VAL A 273 9.89 3.43 -3.13
CA VAL A 273 9.13 3.90 -1.95
C VAL A 273 9.63 3.28 -0.65
N THR A 274 10.27 2.12 -0.73
CA THR A 274 10.71 1.34 0.42
C THR A 274 12.05 0.68 0.13
N LEU A 275 12.98 0.81 1.07
CA LEU A 275 14.22 0.04 1.18
C LEU A 275 14.10 -0.83 2.43
N HIS A 276 14.17 -2.16 2.29
CA HIS A 276 14.11 -3.09 3.41
C HIS A 276 15.19 -4.16 3.23
N GLU A 277 16.26 -4.03 3.98
CA GLU A 277 17.46 -4.86 3.82
C GLU A 277 18.13 -5.16 5.16
N SER A 278 18.93 -6.22 5.17
CA SER A 278 19.83 -6.56 6.28
C SER A 278 21.25 -6.14 5.94
N PHE A 279 21.85 -5.34 6.80
CA PHE A 279 23.18 -4.78 6.62
C PHE A 279 24.17 -5.41 7.59
N PRO A 280 25.34 -5.92 7.13
CA PRO A 280 26.35 -6.44 8.01
C PRO A 280 26.94 -5.35 8.90
N LEU A 281 27.18 -5.66 10.17
CA LEU A 281 27.87 -4.75 11.07
C LEU A 281 29.35 -4.64 10.72
N MET A 282 29.84 -3.41 10.70
CA MET A 282 31.21 -3.06 10.36
C MET A 282 31.94 -2.45 11.56
N GLU A 283 33.19 -2.84 11.74
CA GLU A 283 34.18 -2.19 12.62
C GLU A 283 35.27 -1.62 11.74
N GLY A 284 35.15 -0.32 11.44
CA GLY A 284 35.99 0.33 10.42
C GLY A 284 35.79 -0.30 9.04
N ARG A 285 36.80 -1.00 8.51
CA ARG A 285 36.72 -1.68 7.19
C ARG A 285 36.48 -3.18 7.28
N ARG A 286 36.37 -3.73 8.49
CA ARG A 286 36.18 -5.18 8.71
C ARG A 286 34.74 -5.45 9.14
N THR A 287 34.24 -6.63 8.85
CA THR A 287 32.95 -7.08 9.38
C THR A 287 33.11 -7.40 10.86
N ALA A 288 32.26 -6.82 11.69
CA ALA A 288 32.24 -7.08 13.15
C ALA A 288 31.54 -8.41 13.48
N GLY A 289 30.79 -8.95 12.54
CA GLY A 289 29.93 -10.13 12.71
C GLY A 289 28.51 -9.77 13.13
N GLY A 290 27.56 -10.51 12.58
CA GLY A 290 26.14 -10.20 12.68
C GLY A 290 25.69 -9.12 11.71
N SER A 291 24.40 -8.84 11.69
CA SER A 291 23.78 -7.83 10.84
C SER A 291 22.61 -7.14 11.53
N ILE A 292 22.16 -6.04 10.96
CA ILE A 292 20.97 -5.32 11.41
C ILE A 292 19.99 -5.16 10.24
N GLU A 293 18.73 -5.48 10.49
CA GLU A 293 17.64 -5.35 9.55
C GLU A 293 16.99 -3.98 9.71
N VAL A 294 16.95 -3.22 8.62
CA VAL A 294 16.49 -1.83 8.59
C VAL A 294 15.50 -1.64 7.45
N LYS A 295 14.45 -0.88 7.72
CA LYS A 295 13.46 -0.49 6.72
C LYS A 295 13.37 1.03 6.67
N LEU A 296 13.49 1.59 5.47
CA LEU A 296 13.26 3.00 5.18
C LEU A 296 12.05 3.13 4.26
N ARG A 297 11.14 4.06 4.56
CA ARG A 297 9.95 4.31 3.74
C ARG A 297 9.78 5.80 3.50
N VAL A 298 9.40 6.15 2.28
CA VAL A 298 8.92 7.48 1.89
C VAL A 298 7.55 7.35 1.25
N ARG A 299 6.72 8.38 1.29
CA ARG A 299 5.38 8.33 0.67
C ARG A 299 5.45 7.95 -0.80
N THR A 300 6.23 8.67 -1.59
CA THR A 300 6.52 8.38 -3.01
C THR A 300 8.01 8.57 -3.25
N PRO A 301 8.62 7.96 -4.28
CA PRO A 301 10.04 8.15 -4.57
C PRO A 301 10.35 9.63 -4.83
N LEU A 302 11.58 10.06 -4.56
CA LEU A 302 11.93 11.49 -4.63
C LEU A 302 12.05 12.05 -6.04
N LEU A 303 12.46 11.24 -7.01
CA LEU A 303 12.72 11.70 -8.38
C LEU A 303 11.74 11.13 -9.40
N GLN A 304 11.44 9.85 -9.32
CA GLN A 304 10.67 9.15 -10.34
C GLN A 304 9.60 8.27 -9.68
N GLN A 305 8.37 8.30 -10.20
CA GLN A 305 7.32 7.41 -9.73
C GLN A 305 7.71 5.94 -9.99
N GLN A 306 7.52 5.11 -8.99
CA GLN A 306 7.65 3.67 -9.10
C GLN A 306 6.29 3.11 -9.56
N ILE A 307 6.26 2.53 -10.76
CA ILE A 307 5.06 1.91 -11.33
C ILE A 307 5.30 0.42 -11.40
N GLU A 308 4.44 -0.34 -10.75
CA GLU A 308 4.42 -1.80 -10.86
C GLU A 308 3.33 -2.22 -11.84
N THR A 309 3.72 -3.00 -12.83
CA THR A 309 2.79 -3.55 -13.82
C THR A 309 2.58 -5.02 -13.54
N SER A 310 1.35 -5.41 -13.27
CA SER A 310 0.94 -6.80 -13.08
C SER A 310 -0.01 -7.24 -14.18
N THR A 311 0.10 -8.51 -14.57
CA THR A 311 -0.81 -9.13 -15.54
C THR A 311 -1.63 -10.19 -14.82
N HIS A 312 -2.94 -10.04 -14.86
CA HIS A 312 -3.88 -10.94 -14.20
C HIS A 312 -4.70 -11.71 -15.23
N ARG A 313 -4.91 -13.01 -14.96
CA ARG A 313 -5.91 -13.80 -15.65
C ARG A 313 -7.28 -13.40 -15.09
N TRP A 314 -8.09 -12.79 -15.92
CA TRP A 314 -9.36 -12.15 -15.54
C TRP A 314 -10.54 -12.98 -16.01
N LEU A 315 -11.37 -13.42 -15.07
CA LEU A 315 -12.59 -14.15 -15.36
C LEU A 315 -13.72 -13.17 -15.71
N VAL A 316 -14.48 -13.50 -16.75
CA VAL A 316 -15.68 -12.79 -17.18
C VAL A 316 -16.80 -13.80 -17.38
N ILE A 317 -17.98 -13.51 -16.87
CA ILE A 317 -19.19 -14.30 -17.10
C ILE A 317 -19.89 -13.75 -18.33
N ASP A 318 -20.25 -14.65 -19.27
CA ASP A 318 -20.94 -14.27 -20.48
C ASP A 318 -22.43 -14.02 -20.18
N HIS A 319 -22.94 -12.86 -20.56
CA HIS A 319 -24.32 -12.41 -20.34
C HIS A 319 -25.26 -12.87 -21.44
#